data_c14ecfa1729337af7f5452158beb3db5
#
_entry.id   c14ecfa1729337af7f5452158beb3db5
#
_cell.length_a   1.000
_cell.length_b   1.000
_cell.length_c   1.000
_cell.angle_alpha   90.00
_cell.angle_beta   90.00
_cell.angle_gamma   90.00
#
_symmetry.space_group_name_H-M   'P 1'
#
loop_
_entity.id
_entity.type
_entity.pdbx_description
1 polymer ?
#
loop_
_entity_poly.entity_id
_entity_poly.type
_entity_poly.pdbx_seq_one_letter_code
_entity_poly.pdbx_strand_id
1 'polypeptide(L)'
;SQQIGVSPWYWWADAPIIKHDAVYINNGVYTDGEPAVRYRGIFLNDEAPCLTTWVKNTFGTNYGGHEFYAKVFELILRLKGNMMWPAMWSWAFYADDPDNSKTADEMGIIMGTSHHEPMARNHQEYARKRGEWGAWNYNTNKDNLDRFFREGMERAKNTDDIITIGMRGDGDEAMSAEADTRLLETIVKNQRQIIKDVTKRPAKDVPQVWALYKEVQDYYDAGMRVPDDVIMLLCDDNWGDIRRVPNAKERKHKGGWGMYYHVDYVGAPRNTKWLNVTQTQQMHEQLTLTYDFGIDKLWILNVGDL
;
A
#
# COMPACT_ATOMS: atom_id res chain seq x y z
N SER A 1 -2.22 0.63 24.32
CA SER A 1 -2.11 -0.83 24.59
C SER A 1 -1.02 -1.16 25.60
N GLN A 2 0.23 -0.79 25.38
CA GLN A 2 1.38 -1.24 26.18
C GLN A 2 1.26 -0.88 27.67
N GLN A 3 0.94 0.35 28.03
CA GLN A 3 0.93 0.83 29.43
C GLN A 3 -0.19 0.24 30.28
N ILE A 4 -1.28 -0.19 29.65
CA ILE A 4 -2.47 -0.71 30.36
C ILE A 4 -2.79 -2.17 29.99
N GLY A 5 -1.90 -2.85 29.26
CA GLY A 5 -2.02 -4.26 28.95
C GLY A 5 -3.17 -4.65 28.02
N VAL A 6 -3.76 -3.70 27.28
CA VAL A 6 -4.81 -4.03 26.31
C VAL A 6 -4.20 -4.63 25.05
N SER A 7 -4.66 -5.81 24.65
CA SER A 7 -4.24 -6.46 23.42
C SER A 7 -4.55 -5.55 22.20
N PRO A 8 -3.64 -5.41 21.21
CA PRO A 8 -3.98 -4.78 19.93
C PRO A 8 -5.18 -5.43 19.24
N TRP A 9 -5.36 -6.73 19.46
CA TRP A 9 -6.42 -7.56 18.86
C TRP A 9 -7.71 -7.61 19.67
N TYR A 10 -7.86 -6.77 20.70
CA TYR A 10 -9.00 -6.84 21.65
C TYR A 10 -10.37 -6.80 20.97
N TRP A 11 -10.48 -6.17 19.82
CA TRP A 11 -11.70 -6.05 19.05
C TRP A 11 -11.83 -7.12 17.95
N TRP A 12 -10.68 -7.54 17.38
CA TRP A 12 -10.65 -8.44 16.23
C TRP A 12 -10.68 -9.93 16.59
N ALA A 13 -10.07 -10.28 17.69
CA ALA A 13 -10.02 -11.65 18.18
C ALA A 13 -10.75 -11.74 19.52
N ASP A 14 -11.18 -12.93 19.89
CA ASP A 14 -11.84 -13.20 21.19
C ASP A 14 -10.87 -13.03 22.38
N ALA A 15 -10.10 -11.94 22.37
CA ALA A 15 -9.18 -11.61 23.44
C ALA A 15 -9.97 -11.22 24.70
N PRO A 16 -9.75 -11.84 25.86
CA PRO A 16 -10.49 -11.52 27.07
C PRO A 16 -10.23 -10.07 27.49
N ILE A 17 -11.32 -9.36 27.78
CA ILE A 17 -11.27 -7.98 28.25
C ILE A 17 -11.78 -7.95 29.70
N ILE A 18 -10.94 -7.46 30.60
CA ILE A 18 -11.34 -7.19 31.98
C ILE A 18 -11.71 -5.71 32.07
N LYS A 19 -12.98 -5.44 32.41
CA LYS A 19 -13.47 -4.08 32.66
C LYS A 19 -13.06 -3.64 34.08
N HIS A 20 -12.54 -2.44 34.18
CA HIS A 20 -12.22 -1.79 35.44
C HIS A 20 -13.00 -0.48 35.53
N ASP A 21 -13.40 -0.08 36.76
CA ASP A 21 -14.07 1.19 37.02
C ASP A 21 -13.15 2.39 36.70
N ALA A 22 -11.86 2.19 36.87
CA ALA A 22 -10.83 3.17 36.50
C ALA A 22 -9.54 2.48 36.05
N VAL A 23 -8.84 3.13 35.13
CA VAL A 23 -7.52 2.69 34.65
C VAL A 23 -6.51 3.81 34.90
N TYR A 24 -5.39 3.46 35.54
CA TYR A 24 -4.33 4.40 35.88
C TYR A 24 -3.04 4.04 35.18
N ILE A 25 -2.30 5.06 34.75
CA ILE A 25 -0.91 4.92 34.30
C ILE A 25 -0.05 5.85 35.15
N ASN A 26 1.20 5.46 35.39
CA ASN A 26 2.15 6.32 36.06
C ASN A 26 2.40 7.58 35.21
N ASN A 27 2.49 8.74 35.86
CA ASN A 27 2.88 9.96 35.16
C ASN A 27 4.33 9.82 34.66
N GLY A 28 4.56 10.16 33.39
CA GLY A 28 5.89 10.03 32.79
C GLY A 28 5.86 10.18 31.27
N VAL A 29 7.05 10.20 30.68
CA VAL A 29 7.24 10.13 29.23
C VAL A 29 7.54 8.70 28.84
N TYR A 30 6.73 8.16 27.95
CA TYR A 30 6.88 6.82 27.42
C TYR A 30 7.21 6.92 25.93
N THR A 31 8.36 6.43 25.53
CA THR A 31 8.79 6.44 24.12
C THR A 31 9.65 5.21 23.81
N ASP A 32 9.45 4.66 22.63
CA ASP A 32 10.32 3.61 22.06
C ASP A 32 11.42 4.21 21.15
N GLY A 33 11.50 5.53 21.06
CA GLY A 33 12.39 6.23 20.15
C GLY A 33 11.87 6.31 18.72
N GLU A 34 12.73 6.73 17.81
CA GLU A 34 12.42 6.79 16.38
C GLU A 34 12.36 5.37 15.79
N PRO A 35 11.32 5.02 15.04
CA PRO A 35 11.22 3.70 14.41
C PRO A 35 12.32 3.47 13.38
N ALA A 36 12.88 2.27 13.35
CA ALA A 36 13.91 1.88 12.39
C ALA A 36 13.43 1.90 10.93
N VAL A 37 12.15 1.65 10.70
CA VAL A 37 11.50 1.77 9.39
C VAL A 37 10.50 2.91 9.43
N ARG A 38 10.61 3.87 8.51
CA ARG A 38 9.81 5.09 8.57
C ARG A 38 8.32 4.86 8.33
N TYR A 39 7.95 4.15 7.25
CA TYR A 39 6.58 3.84 6.90
C TYR A 39 6.35 2.34 7.05
N ARG A 40 5.39 1.97 7.87
CA ARG A 40 5.11 0.58 8.27
C ARG A 40 3.63 0.33 8.13
N GLY A 41 3.25 -0.53 7.19
CA GLY A 41 1.85 -0.74 6.88
C GLY A 41 1.52 -2.17 6.51
N ILE A 42 0.22 -2.38 6.35
CA ILE A 42 -0.35 -3.61 5.81
C ILE A 42 -1.05 -3.32 4.48
N PHE A 43 -1.22 -4.36 3.70
CA PHE A 43 -2.03 -4.38 2.52
C PHE A 43 -3.13 -5.45 2.68
N LEU A 44 -4.39 -5.02 2.65
CA LEU A 44 -5.54 -5.91 2.57
C LEU A 44 -5.77 -6.25 1.11
N ASN A 45 -5.30 -7.42 0.68
CA ASN A 45 -5.30 -7.78 -0.73
C ASN A 45 -6.47 -8.71 -1.13
N ASP A 46 -6.96 -9.49 -0.17
CA ASP A 46 -7.96 -10.53 -0.44
C ASP A 46 -9.19 -10.35 0.43
N GLU A 47 -10.18 -9.65 -0.10
CA GLU A 47 -11.40 -9.35 0.66
C GLU A 47 -12.55 -10.33 0.44
N ALA A 48 -12.54 -11.12 -0.61
CA ALA A 48 -13.66 -12.03 -0.94
C ALA A 48 -13.25 -13.50 -0.93
N PRO A 49 -14.07 -14.41 -0.35
CA PRO A 49 -15.37 -14.13 0.26
C PRO A 49 -15.33 -13.81 1.76
N CYS A 50 -14.20 -14.04 2.45
CA CYS A 50 -14.13 -14.04 3.91
C CYS A 50 -14.38 -12.65 4.48
N LEU A 51 -13.51 -11.69 4.20
CA LEU A 51 -13.60 -10.33 4.76
C LEU A 51 -14.87 -9.62 4.31
N THR A 52 -15.25 -9.72 3.04
CA THR A 52 -16.48 -9.12 2.51
C THR A 52 -17.72 -9.61 3.25
N THR A 53 -17.83 -10.94 3.49
CA THR A 53 -18.95 -11.53 4.21
C THR A 53 -18.96 -11.08 5.66
N TRP A 54 -17.81 -11.07 6.29
CA TRP A 54 -17.69 -10.64 7.68
C TRP A 54 -18.06 -9.14 7.84
N VAL A 55 -17.57 -8.27 6.95
CA VAL A 55 -17.89 -6.83 6.96
C VAL A 55 -19.39 -6.62 6.76
N LYS A 56 -20.00 -7.33 5.82
CA LYS A 56 -21.44 -7.26 5.61
C LYS A 56 -22.24 -7.64 6.86
N ASN A 57 -21.85 -8.72 7.53
CA ASN A 57 -22.54 -9.18 8.72
C ASN A 57 -22.34 -8.25 9.92
N THR A 58 -21.18 -7.60 10.02
CA THR A 58 -20.79 -6.75 11.15
C THR A 58 -21.25 -5.30 10.97
N PHE A 59 -21.10 -4.74 9.77
CA PHE A 59 -21.35 -3.32 9.48
C PHE A 59 -22.56 -3.09 8.55
N GLY A 60 -23.14 -4.14 7.97
CA GLY A 60 -24.31 -4.04 7.09
C GLY A 60 -24.01 -3.57 5.66
N THR A 61 -22.75 -3.35 5.30
CA THR A 61 -22.32 -2.92 3.96
C THR A 61 -21.65 -4.05 3.20
N ASN A 62 -21.67 -3.98 1.86
CA ASN A 62 -20.96 -4.96 1.00
C ASN A 62 -19.52 -4.53 0.65
N TYR A 63 -19.03 -3.46 1.25
CA TYR A 63 -17.71 -2.88 1.04
C TYR A 63 -17.13 -2.35 2.35
N GLY A 64 -15.81 -2.09 2.36
CA GLY A 64 -15.16 -1.47 3.50
C GLY A 64 -15.48 0.02 3.57
N GLY A 65 -16.41 0.40 4.46
CA GLY A 65 -16.69 1.79 4.82
C GLY A 65 -15.80 2.31 5.94
N HIS A 66 -15.93 3.60 6.26
CA HIS A 66 -15.08 4.27 7.26
C HIS A 66 -15.18 3.65 8.66
N GLU A 67 -16.32 3.10 9.06
CA GLU A 67 -16.45 2.41 10.34
C GLU A 67 -15.61 1.14 10.42
N PHE A 68 -15.54 0.38 9.33
CA PHE A 68 -14.65 -0.78 9.20
C PHE A 68 -13.19 -0.34 9.20
N TYR A 69 -12.82 0.62 8.33
CA TYR A 69 -11.44 1.08 8.22
C TYR A 69 -10.95 1.75 9.50
N ALA A 70 -11.81 2.43 10.27
CA ALA A 70 -11.44 2.95 11.58
C ALA A 70 -10.93 1.86 12.53
N LYS A 71 -11.52 0.65 12.47
CA LYS A 71 -11.04 -0.50 13.25
C LYS A 71 -9.71 -1.04 12.74
N VAL A 72 -9.53 -1.07 11.43
CA VAL A 72 -8.24 -1.46 10.83
C VAL A 72 -7.15 -0.44 11.18
N PHE A 73 -7.42 0.85 11.08
CA PHE A 73 -6.49 1.92 11.44
C PHE A 73 -6.11 1.87 12.91
N GLU A 74 -7.07 1.63 13.80
CA GLU A 74 -6.80 1.43 15.23
C GLU A 74 -5.85 0.25 15.44
N LEU A 75 -6.07 -0.88 14.76
CA LEU A 75 -5.19 -2.04 14.85
C LEU A 75 -3.77 -1.71 14.38
N ILE A 76 -3.62 -1.07 13.22
CA ILE A 76 -2.33 -0.66 12.68
C ILE A 76 -1.58 0.21 13.69
N LEU A 77 -2.23 1.23 14.26
CA LEU A 77 -1.63 2.11 15.25
C LEU A 77 -1.23 1.36 16.52
N ARG A 78 -2.06 0.44 17.00
CA ARG A 78 -1.74 -0.40 18.17
C ARG A 78 -0.56 -1.34 17.92
N LEU A 79 -0.38 -1.79 16.69
CA LEU A 79 0.77 -2.57 16.23
C LEU A 79 1.98 -1.69 15.86
N LYS A 80 1.92 -0.38 16.12
CA LYS A 80 2.96 0.62 15.81
C LYS A 80 3.20 0.83 14.31
N GLY A 81 2.23 0.47 13.48
CA GLY A 81 2.18 0.85 12.08
C GLY A 81 1.69 2.30 11.91
N ASN A 82 1.78 2.84 10.71
CA ASN A 82 1.36 4.20 10.37
C ASN A 82 0.88 4.34 8.93
N MET A 83 0.74 3.24 8.20
CA MET A 83 0.40 3.28 6.78
C MET A 83 -0.51 2.11 6.40
N MET A 84 -1.27 2.29 5.32
CA MET A 84 -2.12 1.23 4.77
C MET A 84 -2.22 1.32 3.25
N TRP A 85 -2.24 0.15 2.60
CA TRP A 85 -2.83 -0.07 1.29
C TRP A 85 -4.20 -0.74 1.48
N PRO A 86 -5.30 -0.12 1.01
CA PRO A 86 -6.64 -0.66 1.23
C PRO A 86 -6.95 -1.82 0.29
N ALA A 87 -8.00 -2.55 0.61
CA ALA A 87 -8.57 -3.59 -0.24
C ALA A 87 -8.93 -3.05 -1.63
N MET A 88 -8.72 -3.86 -2.68
CA MET A 88 -8.71 -3.36 -4.05
C MET A 88 -9.51 -4.18 -5.07
N TRP A 89 -9.79 -5.46 -4.83
CA TRP A 89 -10.38 -6.29 -5.87
C TRP A 89 -11.89 -6.07 -6.05
N SER A 90 -12.64 -6.01 -4.97
CA SER A 90 -14.08 -5.77 -5.01
C SER A 90 -14.44 -4.35 -4.58
N TRP A 91 -13.53 -3.66 -3.92
CA TRP A 91 -13.75 -2.38 -3.27
C TRP A 91 -12.94 -1.24 -3.91
N ALA A 92 -13.43 -0.03 -3.69
CA ALA A 92 -12.77 1.20 -4.11
C ALA A 92 -12.76 2.18 -2.93
N PHE A 93 -11.71 2.13 -2.13
CA PHE A 93 -11.56 2.86 -0.86
C PHE A 93 -12.04 4.32 -0.94
N TYR A 94 -11.59 5.05 -1.95
CA TYR A 94 -11.92 6.46 -2.09
C TYR A 94 -13.31 6.72 -2.69
N ALA A 95 -13.90 5.76 -3.38
CA ALA A 95 -15.16 5.95 -4.11
C ALA A 95 -16.36 5.30 -3.41
N ASP A 96 -16.15 4.23 -2.68
CA ASP A 96 -17.21 3.51 -1.98
C ASP A 96 -17.71 4.28 -0.76
N ASP A 97 -16.79 4.95 -0.05
CA ASP A 97 -17.13 5.80 1.08
C ASP A 97 -16.17 7.01 1.15
N PRO A 98 -16.65 8.23 0.90
CA PRO A 98 -15.79 9.41 0.93
C PRO A 98 -15.21 9.74 2.32
N ASP A 99 -15.81 9.22 3.39
CA ASP A 99 -15.31 9.41 4.75
C ASP A 99 -14.12 8.49 5.08
N ASN A 100 -13.81 7.49 4.24
CA ASN A 100 -12.64 6.62 4.42
C ASN A 100 -11.33 7.42 4.50
N SER A 101 -11.10 8.29 3.52
CA SER A 101 -9.88 9.12 3.45
C SER A 101 -9.79 10.12 4.61
N LYS A 102 -10.91 10.72 4.95
CA LYS A 102 -11.01 11.64 6.09
C LYS A 102 -10.71 10.93 7.41
N THR A 103 -11.26 9.72 7.61
CA THR A 103 -11.02 8.91 8.80
C THR A 103 -9.55 8.52 8.92
N ALA A 104 -8.89 8.18 7.80
CA ALA A 104 -7.46 7.90 7.78
C ALA A 104 -6.64 9.13 8.23
N ASP A 105 -6.94 10.29 7.68
CA ASP A 105 -6.26 11.56 8.00
C ASP A 105 -6.46 11.94 9.48
N GLU A 106 -7.71 11.90 9.98
CA GLU A 106 -8.03 12.18 11.38
C GLU A 106 -7.34 11.23 12.36
N MET A 107 -7.12 9.97 11.99
CA MET A 107 -6.42 8.98 12.80
C MET A 107 -4.90 8.98 12.61
N GLY A 108 -4.37 9.77 11.67
CA GLY A 108 -2.94 9.86 11.39
C GLY A 108 -2.38 8.65 10.63
N ILE A 109 -3.20 7.99 9.82
CA ILE A 109 -2.78 6.91 8.93
C ILE A 109 -2.44 7.47 7.56
N ILE A 110 -1.23 7.20 7.10
CA ILE A 110 -0.78 7.53 5.76
C ILE A 110 -1.37 6.50 4.79
N MET A 111 -2.13 6.98 3.82
CA MET A 111 -2.70 6.10 2.80
C MET A 111 -1.79 5.97 1.59
N GLY A 112 -1.92 4.86 0.90
CA GLY A 112 -1.39 4.64 -0.42
C GLY A 112 -2.32 3.75 -1.19
N THR A 113 -2.01 3.49 -2.45
CA THR A 113 -2.71 2.52 -3.27
C THR A 113 -1.72 1.48 -3.78
N SER A 114 -2.19 0.29 -4.11
CA SER A 114 -1.31 -0.83 -4.44
C SER A 114 -0.47 -0.59 -5.70
N HIS A 115 0.41 -1.53 -5.96
CA HIS A 115 1.40 -1.49 -7.05
C HIS A 115 0.80 -1.32 -8.46
N HIS A 116 -0.47 -1.64 -8.68
CA HIS A 116 -1.14 -1.45 -9.98
C HIS A 116 -2.27 -0.41 -9.94
N GLU A 117 -2.39 0.34 -8.88
CA GLU A 117 -3.40 1.37 -8.64
C GLU A 117 -2.76 2.77 -8.55
N PRO A 118 -2.24 3.33 -9.65
CA PRO A 118 -1.50 4.59 -9.59
C PRO A 118 -2.39 5.80 -9.31
N MET A 119 -1.75 6.85 -8.77
CA MET A 119 -2.30 8.20 -8.65
C MET A 119 -3.50 8.30 -7.70
N ALA A 120 -3.45 7.60 -6.55
CA ALA A 120 -4.50 7.57 -5.54
C ALA A 120 -5.88 7.19 -6.13
N ARG A 121 -5.88 6.27 -7.09
CA ARG A 121 -7.09 5.70 -7.72
C ARG A 121 -7.16 4.21 -7.43
N ASN A 122 -8.35 3.73 -7.10
CA ASN A 122 -8.58 2.31 -7.03
C ASN A 122 -8.94 1.76 -8.41
N HIS A 123 -8.38 0.60 -8.75
CA HIS A 123 -8.64 -0.04 -10.04
C HIS A 123 -10.12 -0.30 -10.27
N GLN A 124 -10.88 -0.60 -9.21
CA GLN A 124 -12.32 -0.79 -9.28
C GLN A 124 -13.09 0.46 -9.74
N GLU A 125 -12.59 1.65 -9.50
CA GLU A 125 -13.20 2.87 -10.03
C GLU A 125 -13.16 2.89 -11.56
N TYR A 126 -12.03 2.49 -12.14
CA TYR A 126 -11.89 2.32 -13.57
C TYR A 126 -12.73 1.16 -14.09
N ALA A 127 -12.64 -0.03 -13.47
CA ALA A 127 -13.31 -1.24 -13.90
C ALA A 127 -14.84 -1.10 -13.94
N ARG A 128 -15.42 -0.44 -12.94
CA ARG A 128 -16.86 -0.18 -12.85
C ARG A 128 -17.37 0.81 -13.91
N LYS A 129 -16.49 1.64 -14.46
CA LYS A 129 -16.81 2.71 -15.41
C LYS A 129 -15.99 2.63 -16.70
N ARG A 130 -15.66 1.41 -17.17
CA ARG A 130 -14.89 1.20 -18.40
C ARG A 130 -15.42 1.94 -19.61
N GLY A 131 -16.74 2.01 -19.76
CA GLY A 131 -17.38 2.73 -20.86
C GLY A 131 -17.09 4.24 -20.85
N GLU A 132 -16.86 4.82 -19.68
CA GLU A 132 -16.51 6.23 -19.50
C GLU A 132 -15.02 6.46 -19.71
N TRP A 133 -14.17 5.59 -19.16
CA TRP A 133 -12.72 5.76 -19.16
C TRP A 133 -12.02 5.20 -20.40
N GLY A 134 -12.65 4.28 -21.14
CA GLY A 134 -12.09 3.65 -22.34
C GLY A 134 -11.06 2.57 -22.03
N ALA A 135 -10.10 2.34 -22.90
CA ALA A 135 -9.09 1.29 -22.73
C ALA A 135 -8.03 1.66 -21.69
N TRP A 136 -7.61 0.67 -20.88
CA TRP A 136 -6.44 0.81 -19.99
C TRP A 136 -5.14 0.66 -20.80
N ASN A 137 -4.93 1.57 -21.71
CA ASN A 137 -3.79 1.59 -22.63
C ASN A 137 -3.33 3.03 -22.86
N TYR A 138 -2.18 3.37 -22.35
CA TYR A 138 -1.70 4.75 -22.36
C TYR A 138 -1.30 5.24 -23.76
N ASN A 139 -0.92 4.33 -24.69
CA ASN A 139 -0.62 4.70 -26.07
C ASN A 139 -1.86 5.16 -26.84
N THR A 140 -3.02 4.60 -26.52
CA THR A 140 -4.27 4.86 -27.29
C THR A 140 -5.29 5.69 -26.53
N ASN A 141 -5.13 5.84 -25.20
CA ASN A 141 -6.14 6.47 -24.34
C ASN A 141 -5.52 7.42 -23.29
N LYS A 142 -4.42 8.06 -23.62
CA LYS A 142 -3.65 8.92 -22.72
C LYS A 142 -4.50 9.98 -22.02
N ASP A 143 -5.31 10.72 -22.77
CA ASP A 143 -6.04 11.88 -22.24
C ASP A 143 -7.09 11.49 -21.18
N ASN A 144 -7.79 10.37 -21.38
CA ASN A 144 -8.73 9.86 -20.38
C ASN A 144 -8.00 9.31 -19.15
N LEU A 145 -6.86 8.63 -19.35
CA LEU A 145 -6.06 8.13 -18.22
C LEU A 145 -5.42 9.29 -17.44
N ASP A 146 -4.93 10.33 -18.09
CA ASP A 146 -4.44 11.54 -17.43
C ASP A 146 -5.56 12.23 -16.62
N ARG A 147 -6.78 12.29 -17.17
CA ARG A 147 -7.96 12.78 -16.43
C ARG A 147 -8.27 11.89 -15.23
N PHE A 148 -8.27 10.58 -15.40
CA PHE A 148 -8.48 9.61 -14.34
C PHE A 148 -7.46 9.80 -13.21
N PHE A 149 -6.18 9.92 -13.52
CA PHE A 149 -5.11 10.17 -12.57
C PHE A 149 -5.24 11.53 -11.86
N ARG A 150 -5.62 12.57 -12.62
CA ARG A 150 -5.82 13.90 -12.05
C ARG A 150 -6.93 13.92 -11.00
N GLU A 151 -8.06 13.27 -11.28
CA GLU A 151 -9.17 13.19 -10.31
C GLU A 151 -8.75 12.47 -9.01
N GLY A 152 -7.91 11.44 -9.09
CA GLY A 152 -7.35 10.80 -7.88
C GLY A 152 -6.51 11.77 -7.07
N MET A 153 -5.63 12.51 -7.73
CA MET A 153 -4.80 13.52 -7.07
C MET A 153 -5.60 14.67 -6.45
N GLU A 154 -6.71 15.09 -7.09
CA GLU A 154 -7.58 16.11 -6.51
C GLU A 154 -8.17 15.70 -5.15
N ARG A 155 -8.43 14.39 -4.95
CA ARG A 155 -8.87 13.85 -3.66
C ARG A 155 -7.75 13.81 -2.63
N ALA A 156 -6.56 13.38 -3.04
CA ALA A 156 -5.43 13.10 -2.16
C ALA A 156 -4.53 14.34 -1.88
N LYS A 157 -4.81 15.49 -2.50
CA LYS A 157 -3.91 16.67 -2.40
C LYS A 157 -3.78 17.28 -1.01
N ASN A 158 -4.74 17.04 -0.12
CA ASN A 158 -4.81 17.61 1.22
C ASN A 158 -4.62 16.58 2.33
N THR A 159 -4.32 15.33 1.99
CA THR A 159 -4.08 14.23 2.93
C THR A 159 -2.63 13.77 2.87
N ASP A 160 -2.19 13.06 3.90
CA ASP A 160 -0.83 12.52 3.98
C ASP A 160 -0.78 11.15 3.26
N ASP A 161 -0.69 11.19 1.93
CA ASP A 161 -0.65 9.99 1.11
C ASP A 161 0.75 9.77 0.50
N ILE A 162 1.12 8.51 0.30
CA ILE A 162 2.24 8.12 -0.56
C ILE A 162 1.67 7.70 -1.92
N ILE A 163 1.96 8.48 -2.94
CA ILE A 163 1.36 8.30 -4.26
C ILE A 163 2.09 7.21 -5.04
N THR A 164 1.40 6.14 -5.36
CA THR A 164 1.90 5.12 -6.29
C THR A 164 2.00 5.72 -7.70
N ILE A 165 3.15 5.60 -8.33
CA ILE A 165 3.40 6.03 -9.71
C ILE A 165 3.80 4.85 -10.58
N GLY A 166 3.77 5.03 -11.89
CA GLY A 166 3.94 3.99 -12.88
C GLY A 166 2.59 3.46 -13.35
N MET A 167 2.62 2.35 -14.04
CA MET A 167 1.42 1.68 -14.56
C MET A 167 1.77 0.23 -14.86
N ARG A 168 0.85 -0.69 -14.56
CA ARG A 168 0.84 -2.04 -15.08
C ARG A 168 -0.30 -2.22 -16.07
N GLY A 169 -0.47 -3.39 -16.63
CA GLY A 169 -1.60 -3.72 -17.47
C GLY A 169 -2.92 -3.76 -16.70
N ASP A 170 -3.99 -3.91 -17.43
CA ASP A 170 -5.34 -3.99 -16.87
C ASP A 170 -5.49 -5.24 -16.00
N GLY A 171 -6.11 -5.09 -14.82
CA GLY A 171 -6.34 -6.22 -13.91
C GLY A 171 -5.06 -6.82 -13.29
N ASP A 172 -4.04 -6.02 -13.04
CA ASP A 172 -2.75 -6.45 -12.45
C ASP A 172 -1.91 -7.35 -13.38
N GLU A 173 -2.15 -7.29 -14.68
CA GLU A 173 -1.36 -7.99 -15.69
C GLU A 173 -0.14 -7.17 -16.14
N ALA A 174 0.76 -7.78 -16.89
CA ALA A 174 1.85 -7.05 -17.53
C ALA A 174 1.32 -6.08 -18.59
N MET A 175 1.89 -4.87 -18.67
CA MET A 175 1.46 -3.84 -19.62
C MET A 175 1.72 -4.24 -21.08
N SER A 176 2.78 -5.00 -21.32
CA SER A 176 3.15 -5.56 -22.62
C SER A 176 3.98 -6.84 -22.45
N ALA A 177 4.07 -7.65 -23.50
CA ALA A 177 4.90 -8.85 -23.49
C ALA A 177 6.41 -8.56 -23.39
N GLU A 178 6.82 -7.39 -23.83
CA GLU A 178 8.20 -6.91 -23.73
C GLU A 178 8.26 -5.62 -22.91
N ALA A 179 9.39 -5.38 -22.25
CA ALA A 179 9.59 -4.20 -21.42
C ALA A 179 9.61 -2.91 -22.26
N ASP A 180 8.50 -2.18 -22.31
CA ASP A 180 8.43 -0.85 -22.92
C ASP A 180 8.82 0.22 -21.90
N THR A 181 10.14 0.35 -21.67
CA THR A 181 10.70 1.30 -20.72
C THR A 181 10.39 2.76 -21.10
N ARG A 182 10.34 3.09 -22.37
CA ARG A 182 10.08 4.46 -22.84
C ARG A 182 8.64 4.90 -22.57
N LEU A 183 7.71 3.98 -22.78
CA LEU A 183 6.30 4.25 -22.47
C LEU A 183 6.13 4.49 -20.97
N LEU A 184 6.69 3.63 -20.14
CA LEU A 184 6.57 3.76 -18.70
C LEU A 184 7.28 5.01 -18.15
N GLU A 185 8.45 5.39 -18.68
CA GLU A 185 9.10 6.66 -18.37
C GLU A 185 8.23 7.87 -18.72
N THR A 186 7.53 7.81 -19.87
CA THR A 186 6.59 8.85 -20.29
C THR A 186 5.40 8.95 -19.35
N ILE A 187 4.84 7.82 -18.94
CA ILE A 187 3.75 7.75 -17.96
C ILE A 187 4.19 8.39 -16.63
N VAL A 188 5.31 7.97 -16.07
CA VAL A 188 5.85 8.52 -14.82
C VAL A 188 6.07 10.04 -14.92
N LYS A 189 6.63 10.52 -16.03
CA LYS A 189 6.81 11.96 -16.26
C LYS A 189 5.49 12.72 -16.24
N ASN A 190 4.46 12.20 -16.92
CA ASN A 190 3.15 12.84 -16.97
C ASN A 190 2.42 12.78 -15.62
N GLN A 191 2.50 11.66 -14.91
CA GLN A 191 1.96 11.53 -13.56
C GLN A 191 2.59 12.54 -12.60
N ARG A 192 3.90 12.71 -12.64
CA ARG A 192 4.60 13.72 -11.81
C ARG A 192 4.23 15.15 -12.20
N GLN A 193 3.95 15.43 -13.48
CA GLN A 193 3.41 16.72 -13.87
C GLN A 193 2.00 16.94 -13.30
N ILE A 194 1.13 15.92 -13.32
CA ILE A 194 -0.20 15.98 -12.71
C ILE A 194 -0.10 16.24 -11.21
N ILE A 195 0.78 15.55 -10.50
CA ILE A 195 1.03 15.77 -9.06
C ILE A 195 1.37 17.23 -8.81
N LYS A 196 2.33 17.80 -9.55
CA LYS A 196 2.73 19.20 -9.43
C LYS A 196 1.57 20.15 -9.71
N ASP A 197 0.81 19.91 -10.78
CA ASP A 197 -0.28 20.78 -11.22
C ASP A 197 -1.43 20.81 -10.21
N VAL A 198 -1.75 19.67 -9.60
CA VAL A 198 -2.86 19.53 -8.65
C VAL A 198 -2.46 20.03 -7.26
N THR A 199 -1.34 19.59 -6.76
CA THR A 199 -0.89 19.92 -5.39
C THR A 199 -0.31 21.33 -5.28
N LYS A 200 0.05 21.98 -6.41
CA LYS A 200 0.79 23.25 -6.47
C LYS A 200 2.16 23.18 -5.78
N ARG A 201 2.68 21.98 -5.55
CA ARG A 201 3.98 21.71 -4.94
C ARG A 201 4.91 21.08 -5.98
N PRO A 202 6.23 21.26 -5.88
CA PRO A 202 7.16 20.46 -6.66
C PRO A 202 6.90 18.97 -6.43
N ALA A 203 6.90 18.15 -7.50
CA ALA A 203 6.61 16.73 -7.37
C ALA A 203 7.53 15.99 -6.37
N LYS A 204 8.78 16.45 -6.23
CA LYS A 204 9.75 15.91 -5.26
C LYS A 204 9.36 16.12 -3.78
N ASP A 205 8.46 17.05 -3.51
CA ASP A 205 7.99 17.38 -2.15
C ASP A 205 6.69 16.63 -1.80
N VAL A 206 6.18 15.82 -2.72
CA VAL A 206 5.05 14.91 -2.51
C VAL A 206 5.58 13.48 -2.49
N PRO A 207 5.38 12.72 -1.41
CA PRO A 207 5.88 11.35 -1.33
C PRO A 207 5.32 10.48 -2.46
N GLN A 208 6.19 9.75 -3.14
CA GLN A 208 5.84 8.85 -4.24
C GLN A 208 6.55 7.52 -4.08
N VAL A 209 5.91 6.46 -4.55
CA VAL A 209 6.46 5.10 -4.57
C VAL A 209 6.33 4.48 -5.95
N TRP A 210 7.37 3.79 -6.40
CA TRP A 210 7.34 2.94 -7.57
C TRP A 210 7.64 1.50 -7.18
N ALA A 211 6.66 0.61 -7.38
CA ALA A 211 6.76 -0.79 -7.00
C ALA A 211 7.41 -1.61 -8.12
N LEU A 212 8.49 -2.29 -7.79
CA LEU A 212 9.21 -3.19 -8.68
C LEU A 212 8.63 -4.62 -8.57
N TYR A 213 7.32 -4.74 -8.77
CA TYR A 213 6.60 -5.98 -8.64
C TYR A 213 6.58 -6.75 -9.97
N LYS A 214 6.84 -8.07 -9.91
CA LYS A 214 6.88 -8.95 -11.07
C LYS A 214 7.76 -8.37 -12.21
N GLU A 215 7.20 -8.20 -13.40
CA GLU A 215 7.89 -7.69 -14.60
C GLU A 215 8.41 -6.26 -14.46
N VAL A 216 7.87 -5.46 -13.53
CA VAL A 216 8.37 -4.09 -13.33
C VAL A 216 9.81 -4.07 -12.81
N GLN A 217 10.23 -5.12 -12.09
CA GLN A 217 11.64 -5.29 -11.74
C GLN A 217 12.51 -5.46 -12.99
N ASP A 218 12.03 -6.16 -14.01
CA ASP A 218 12.77 -6.36 -15.26
C ASP A 218 12.97 -5.03 -16.00
N TYR A 219 11.99 -4.10 -15.95
CA TYR A 219 12.18 -2.74 -16.47
C TYR A 219 13.31 -2.00 -15.76
N TYR A 220 13.37 -2.09 -14.43
CA TYR A 220 14.46 -1.51 -13.66
C TYR A 220 15.81 -2.15 -13.99
N ASP A 221 15.87 -3.46 -14.09
CA ASP A 221 17.08 -4.22 -14.42
C ASP A 221 17.53 -3.96 -15.88
N ALA A 222 16.60 -3.70 -16.80
CA ALA A 222 16.87 -3.26 -18.17
C ALA A 222 17.35 -1.79 -18.26
N GLY A 223 17.41 -1.07 -17.14
CA GLY A 223 17.99 0.28 -17.08
C GLY A 223 16.98 1.41 -16.93
N MET A 224 15.67 1.14 -16.84
CA MET A 224 14.68 2.17 -16.54
C MET A 224 14.95 2.80 -15.18
N ARG A 225 14.81 4.12 -15.11
CA ARG A 225 14.98 4.87 -13.85
C ARG A 225 13.85 5.88 -13.67
N VAL A 226 13.47 6.06 -12.41
CA VAL A 226 12.61 7.16 -11.97
C VAL A 226 13.46 8.22 -11.28
N PRO A 227 12.94 9.45 -11.09
CA PRO A 227 13.66 10.48 -10.33
C PRO A 227 14.08 10.00 -8.94
N ASP A 228 15.22 10.48 -8.46
CA ASP A 228 15.89 9.98 -7.26
C ASP A 228 15.19 10.32 -5.94
N ASP A 229 14.13 11.10 -5.98
CA ASP A 229 13.24 11.41 -4.85
C ASP A 229 12.12 10.39 -4.64
N VAL A 230 11.89 9.48 -5.59
CA VAL A 230 10.84 8.44 -5.52
C VAL A 230 11.30 7.28 -4.64
N ILE A 231 10.42 6.78 -3.78
CA ILE A 231 10.68 5.56 -3.00
C ILE A 231 10.68 4.36 -3.96
N MET A 232 11.76 3.59 -3.94
CA MET A 232 11.87 2.35 -4.71
C MET A 232 11.36 1.19 -3.85
N LEU A 233 10.30 0.50 -4.27
CA LEU A 233 9.71 -0.59 -3.52
C LEU A 233 10.05 -1.93 -4.16
N LEU A 234 10.96 -2.66 -3.53
CA LEU A 234 11.27 -4.05 -3.89
C LEU A 234 10.18 -5.00 -3.39
N CYS A 235 10.07 -6.14 -4.02
CA CYS A 235 9.08 -7.15 -3.68
C CYS A 235 9.75 -8.52 -3.50
N ASP A 236 9.12 -9.36 -2.68
CA ASP A 236 9.49 -10.78 -2.57
C ASP A 236 9.02 -11.58 -3.81
N ASP A 237 9.16 -12.88 -3.74
CA ASP A 237 8.73 -13.83 -4.78
C ASP A 237 7.26 -14.27 -4.65
N ASN A 238 6.47 -13.62 -3.78
CA ASN A 238 5.11 -13.92 -3.35
C ASN A 238 5.01 -15.00 -2.25
N TRP A 239 6.11 -15.62 -1.85
CA TRP A 239 6.13 -16.65 -0.81
C TRP A 239 7.16 -16.39 0.29
N GLY A 240 7.60 -15.15 0.41
CA GLY A 240 8.42 -14.68 1.51
C GLY A 240 9.93 -14.75 1.29
N ASP A 241 10.40 -14.97 0.06
CA ASP A 241 11.82 -14.91 -0.28
C ASP A 241 12.15 -13.62 -1.02
N ILE A 242 13.12 -12.86 -0.51
CA ILE A 242 13.54 -11.59 -1.10
C ILE A 242 14.26 -11.83 -2.42
N ARG A 243 13.72 -11.31 -3.51
CA ARG A 243 14.27 -11.51 -4.86
C ARG A 243 15.56 -10.75 -5.10
N ARG A 244 15.75 -9.60 -4.42
CA ARG A 244 16.85 -8.69 -4.67
C ARG A 244 16.96 -7.68 -3.53
N VAL A 245 18.20 -7.20 -3.31
CA VAL A 245 18.50 -6.06 -2.44
C VAL A 245 19.30 -5.00 -3.21
N PRO A 246 19.26 -3.72 -2.81
CA PRO A 246 20.04 -2.68 -3.49
C PRO A 246 21.54 -2.87 -3.23
N ASN A 247 22.33 -2.71 -4.28
CA ASN A 247 23.79 -2.71 -4.17
C ASN A 247 24.30 -1.38 -3.55
N ALA A 248 25.61 -1.28 -3.29
CA ALA A 248 26.21 -0.13 -2.61
C ALA A 248 26.01 1.22 -3.36
N LYS A 249 25.84 1.20 -4.69
CA LYS A 249 25.54 2.40 -5.48
C LYS A 249 24.04 2.75 -5.38
N GLU A 250 23.20 1.76 -5.50
CA GLU A 250 21.74 1.91 -5.44
C GLU A 250 21.26 2.39 -4.07
N ARG A 251 21.92 1.97 -2.98
CA ARG A 251 21.62 2.45 -1.61
C ARG A 251 21.76 3.96 -1.42
N LYS A 252 22.42 4.66 -2.36
CA LYS A 252 22.55 6.14 -2.34
C LYS A 252 21.33 6.85 -2.93
N HIS A 253 20.33 6.12 -3.39
CA HIS A 253 19.09 6.67 -3.93
C HIS A 253 18.34 7.46 -2.85
N LYS A 254 18.08 8.75 -3.09
CA LYS A 254 17.60 9.69 -2.05
C LYS A 254 16.19 9.39 -1.56
N GLY A 255 15.31 8.90 -2.44
CA GLY A 255 13.96 8.48 -2.08
C GLY A 255 13.92 7.33 -1.09
N GLY A 256 15.02 6.57 -1.01
CA GLY A 256 15.14 5.40 -0.17
C GLY A 256 14.48 4.16 -0.78
N TRP A 257 14.60 3.06 -0.06
CA TRP A 257 14.14 1.75 -0.48
C TRP A 257 13.06 1.21 0.46
N GLY A 258 12.08 0.56 -0.10
CA GLY A 258 11.03 -0.13 0.62
C GLY A 258 10.93 -1.60 0.23
N MET A 259 10.14 -2.34 0.99
CA MET A 259 9.85 -3.76 0.78
C MET A 259 8.35 -4.01 0.84
N TYR A 260 7.84 -4.70 -0.17
CA TYR A 260 6.53 -5.31 -0.21
C TYR A 260 6.68 -6.82 -0.02
N TYR A 261 6.17 -7.34 1.09
CA TYR A 261 6.40 -8.71 1.55
C TYR A 261 5.07 -9.43 1.75
N HIS A 262 4.96 -10.66 1.24
CA HIS A 262 3.77 -11.48 1.40
C HIS A 262 3.87 -12.38 2.62
N VAL A 263 2.96 -12.18 3.58
CA VAL A 263 2.66 -13.18 4.63
C VAL A 263 1.46 -14.03 4.23
N ASP A 264 0.68 -13.58 3.27
CA ASP A 264 -0.32 -14.32 2.54
C ASP A 264 -0.27 -13.96 1.05
N TYR A 265 -0.55 -14.93 0.16
CA TYR A 265 -0.59 -14.72 -1.27
C TYR A 265 -1.80 -15.41 -1.90
N VAL A 266 -2.56 -14.64 -2.69
CA VAL A 266 -3.68 -15.11 -3.50
C VAL A 266 -3.38 -14.84 -4.96
N GLY A 267 -3.19 -15.89 -5.75
CA GLY A 267 -2.88 -15.73 -7.18
C GLY A 267 -2.26 -16.97 -7.82
N ALA A 268 -1.90 -16.81 -9.09
CA ALA A 268 -1.24 -17.85 -9.87
C ALA A 268 0.26 -17.94 -9.54
N PRO A 269 0.88 -19.15 -9.67
CA PRO A 269 0.28 -20.42 -10.06
C PRO A 269 -0.49 -21.12 -8.95
N ARG A 270 -0.37 -20.66 -7.71
CA ARG A 270 -1.11 -21.15 -6.55
C ARG A 270 -1.16 -20.10 -5.46
N ASN A 271 -2.23 -20.10 -4.68
CA ASN A 271 -2.36 -19.29 -3.49
C ASN A 271 -1.84 -20.01 -2.23
N THR A 272 -1.63 -19.25 -1.19
CA THR A 272 -1.49 -19.75 0.18
C THR A 272 -2.74 -20.55 0.56
N LYS A 273 -2.55 -21.76 1.13
CA LYS A 273 -3.66 -22.70 1.37
C LYS A 273 -4.22 -22.63 2.78
N TRP A 274 -3.43 -22.12 3.73
CA TRP A 274 -3.75 -22.17 5.15
C TRP A 274 -3.47 -20.82 5.79
N LEU A 275 -4.22 -20.49 6.82
CA LEU A 275 -4.03 -19.32 7.61
C LEU A 275 -2.64 -19.28 8.20
N ASN A 276 -1.75 -19.20 8.40
CA ASN A 276 -0.47 -19.22 9.07
C ASN A 276 0.49 -20.28 8.48
N VAL A 277 0.83 -20.06 7.22
CA VAL A 277 1.88 -20.86 6.55
C VAL A 277 3.23 -20.16 6.53
N THR A 278 3.28 -18.86 6.82
CA THR A 278 4.52 -18.09 6.86
C THR A 278 5.31 -18.42 8.11
N GLN A 279 6.50 -18.95 7.91
CA GLN A 279 7.39 -19.30 9.02
C GLN A 279 8.01 -18.03 9.63
N THR A 280 7.88 -17.85 10.94
CA THR A 280 8.45 -16.69 11.62
C THR A 280 9.97 -16.60 11.51
N GLN A 281 10.65 -17.73 11.41
CA GLN A 281 12.09 -17.81 11.21
C GLN A 281 12.50 -17.27 9.83
N GLN A 282 11.79 -17.66 8.76
CA GLN A 282 12.01 -17.15 7.40
C GLN A 282 11.73 -15.64 7.37
N MET A 283 10.60 -15.20 7.93
CA MET A 283 10.27 -13.79 8.01
C MET A 283 11.37 -13.00 8.72
N HIS A 284 11.86 -13.50 9.87
CA HIS A 284 12.94 -12.86 10.61
C HIS A 284 14.21 -12.74 9.76
N GLU A 285 14.64 -13.83 9.11
CA GLU A 285 15.81 -13.84 8.24
C GLU A 285 15.67 -12.84 7.09
N GLN A 286 14.57 -12.91 6.33
CA GLN A 286 14.36 -12.11 5.13
C GLN A 286 14.17 -10.63 5.46
N LEU A 287 13.46 -10.28 6.51
CA LEU A 287 13.29 -8.88 6.91
C LEU A 287 14.56 -8.30 7.56
N THR A 288 15.36 -9.11 8.26
CA THR A 288 16.68 -8.69 8.74
C THR A 288 17.61 -8.40 7.56
N LEU A 289 17.67 -9.31 6.57
CA LEU A 289 18.41 -9.11 5.33
C LEU A 289 17.97 -7.80 4.65
N THR A 290 16.68 -7.58 4.55
CA THR A 290 16.10 -6.36 3.97
C THR A 290 16.62 -5.11 4.68
N TYR A 291 16.58 -5.08 6.00
CA TYR A 291 17.02 -3.94 6.80
C TYR A 291 18.54 -3.71 6.70
N ASP A 292 19.33 -4.76 6.77
CA ASP A 292 20.82 -4.69 6.71
C ASP A 292 21.32 -4.13 5.36
N PHE A 293 20.53 -4.27 4.31
CA PHE A 293 20.82 -3.70 2.99
C PHE A 293 20.22 -2.30 2.78
N GLY A 294 19.70 -1.65 3.83
CA GLY A 294 19.25 -0.26 3.80
C GLY A 294 17.86 -0.08 3.19
N ILE A 295 17.01 -1.09 3.29
CA ILE A 295 15.61 -1.04 2.90
C ILE A 295 14.81 -0.71 4.16
N ASP A 296 14.78 0.56 4.55
CA ASP A 296 14.22 1.06 5.81
C ASP A 296 13.20 2.19 5.63
N LYS A 297 12.89 2.53 4.37
CA LYS A 297 11.99 3.65 4.10
C LYS A 297 10.52 3.28 4.24
N LEU A 298 10.13 2.13 3.70
CA LEU A 298 8.74 1.69 3.60
C LEU A 298 8.66 0.17 3.65
N TRP A 299 7.92 -0.38 4.59
CA TRP A 299 7.58 -1.80 4.63
C TRP A 299 6.07 -1.98 4.57
N ILE A 300 5.61 -2.81 3.63
CA ILE A 300 4.21 -3.18 3.48
C ILE A 300 4.11 -4.69 3.53
N LEU A 301 3.32 -5.19 4.47
CA LEU A 301 3.01 -6.61 4.60
C LEU A 301 1.66 -6.89 3.92
N ASN A 302 1.68 -7.73 2.89
CA ASN A 302 0.44 -8.29 2.35
C ASN A 302 -0.07 -9.36 3.33
N VAL A 303 -1.22 -9.12 3.91
CA VAL A 303 -1.83 -10.00 4.93
C VAL A 303 -3.06 -10.74 4.40
N GLY A 304 -3.34 -10.60 3.10
CA GLY A 304 -4.57 -11.14 2.52
C GLY A 304 -5.79 -10.37 3.02
N ASP A 305 -6.70 -11.07 3.65
CA ASP A 305 -7.75 -10.50 4.50
C ASP A 305 -7.33 -10.47 5.99
N LEU A 306 -8.15 -9.91 6.86
CA LEU A 306 -7.88 -9.84 8.32
C LEU A 306 -8.56 -10.98 9.07
#